data_c7f6fee3b2a16603759e04a73b840e36
#
_entry.id   c7f6fee3b2a16603759e04a73b840e36
#
_cell.length_a   1.000
_cell.length_b   1.000
_cell.length_c   1.000
_cell.angle_alpha   90.00
_cell.angle_beta   90.00
_cell.angle_gamma   90.00
#
_symmetry.space_group_name_H-M   'P 1'
#
loop_
_entity.id
_entity.type
_entity.pdbx_description
1 polymer ?
#
loop_
_entity_poly.entity_id
_entity_poly.type
_entity_poly.pdbx_seq_one_letter_code
_entity_poly.pdbx_strand_id
1 'polypeptide(L)'
;RLAALALPILLAVPAHAQQCAPRADVVAGLAANYAETPRAMGISGVQMMEVFASDAGTWTITVTSPEGVTCLVASGGSFRASPQGVAG
;
A
#
# COMPACT_ATOMS: atom_id res chain seq x y z
N ARG A 1 -33.71 19.58 3.28
CA ARG A 1 -33.40 19.30 3.40
C ARG A 1 -32.60 18.63 3.26
N LEU A 2 -32.39 18.62 3.19
CA LEU A 2 -31.85 18.07 3.27
C LEU A 2 -31.13 17.34 2.96
N ALA A 3 -31.02 17.42 3.00
CA ALA A 3 -30.54 16.89 2.84
C ALA A 3 -29.94 16.09 2.72
N ALA A 4 -29.84 15.95 3.06
CA ALA A 4 -29.24 15.15 3.27
C ALA A 4 -28.93 14.38 2.58
N LEU A 5 -29.22 14.37 2.49
CA LEU A 5 -29.17 13.72 1.91
C LEU A 5 -28.25 13.37 1.15
N ALA A 6 -27.89 13.73 0.96
CA ALA A 6 -26.82 13.55 0.16
C ALA A 6 -25.83 12.73 0.72
N LEU A 7 -25.82 12.64 1.91
CA LEU A 7 -24.95 11.88 2.53
C LEU A 7 -24.68 10.63 1.94
N PRO A 8 -25.47 9.94 1.58
CA PRO A 8 -25.24 8.62 1.13
C PRO A 8 -24.24 8.57 0.07
N ILE A 9 -24.13 9.59 -0.60
CA ILE A 9 -23.23 9.61 -1.60
C ILE A 9 -21.91 9.27 -1.16
N LEU A 10 -21.61 9.66 -0.05
CA LEU A 10 -20.37 9.35 0.45
C LEU A 10 -20.13 7.95 0.42
N LEU A 11 -21.13 7.24 0.58
CA LEU A 11 -20.94 5.85 0.66
C LEU A 11 -20.65 5.30 -0.69
N ALA A 12 -20.81 6.08 -1.66
CA ALA A 12 -20.58 5.58 -2.97
C ALA A 12 -19.12 5.50 -3.30
N VAL A 13 -18.28 5.91 -2.41
CA VAL A 13 -16.85 5.79 -2.65
C VAL A 13 -16.57 4.32 -2.77
N PRO A 14 -15.99 3.88 -3.87
CA PRO A 14 -15.69 2.46 -4.03
C PRO A 14 -14.72 1.98 -3.00
N ALA A 15 -15.09 0.93 -2.33
CA ALA A 15 -14.22 0.39 -1.33
C ALA A 15 -12.93 -0.12 -1.93
N HIS A 16 -12.98 -0.47 -3.19
CA HIS A 16 -11.79 -1.00 -3.84
C HIS A 16 -11.02 0.04 -4.63
N ALA A 17 -11.34 1.30 -4.43
CA ALA A 17 -10.59 2.32 -5.12
C ALA A 17 -9.17 2.31 -4.60
N GLN A 18 -8.22 2.26 -5.49
CA GLN A 18 -6.83 2.22 -5.10
C GLN A 18 -6.26 3.62 -5.06
N GLN A 19 -5.34 3.83 -4.14
CA GLN A 19 -4.62 5.07 -4.08
C GLN A 19 -3.35 4.89 -4.86
N CYS A 20 -3.18 5.68 -5.88
CA CYS A 20 -2.03 5.58 -6.76
C CYS A 20 -1.34 6.92 -6.90
N ALA A 21 -0.03 6.91 -7.07
CA ALA A 21 0.77 8.10 -7.25
C ALA A 21 2.12 7.70 -7.83
N PRO A 22 2.94 8.65 -8.26
CA PRO A 22 4.28 8.32 -8.69
C PRO A 22 5.03 7.61 -7.58
N ARG A 23 5.83 6.62 -7.91
CA ARG A 23 6.48 5.79 -6.90
C ARG A 23 7.26 6.59 -5.88
N ALA A 24 7.99 7.61 -6.31
CA ALA A 24 8.78 8.40 -5.37
C ALA A 24 7.89 9.03 -4.28
N ASP A 25 6.70 9.47 -4.65
CA ASP A 25 5.79 10.09 -3.70
C ASP A 25 5.24 9.06 -2.72
N VAL A 26 4.95 7.85 -3.21
CA VAL A 26 4.45 6.79 -2.33
C VAL A 26 5.54 6.38 -1.34
N VAL A 27 6.75 6.18 -1.82
CA VAL A 27 7.87 5.79 -0.95
C VAL A 27 8.09 6.85 0.12
N ALA A 28 8.11 8.12 -0.28
CA ALA A 28 8.33 9.22 0.66
C ALA A 28 7.18 9.32 1.67
N GLY A 29 5.96 9.14 1.22
CA GLY A 29 4.80 9.20 2.10
C GLY A 29 4.78 8.07 3.12
N LEU A 30 5.11 6.86 2.69
CA LEU A 30 5.14 5.72 3.62
C LEU A 30 6.25 5.92 4.66
N ALA A 31 7.38 6.44 4.26
CA ALA A 31 8.47 6.70 5.20
C ALA A 31 8.10 7.80 6.17
N ALA A 32 7.53 8.89 5.68
CA ALA A 32 7.24 10.06 6.51
C ALA A 32 6.08 9.82 7.47
N ASN A 33 5.04 9.11 7.02
CA ASN A 33 3.83 8.98 7.83
C ASN A 33 3.79 7.72 8.67
N TYR A 34 4.49 6.68 8.25
CA TYR A 34 4.41 5.40 8.95
C TYR A 34 5.77 4.79 9.26
N ALA A 35 6.83 5.46 8.91
CA ALA A 35 8.19 4.94 9.10
C ALA A 35 8.38 3.60 8.41
N GLU A 36 7.69 3.40 7.27
CA GLU A 36 7.79 2.16 6.52
C GLU A 36 8.85 2.28 5.44
N THR A 37 9.66 1.23 5.33
CA THR A 37 10.71 1.16 4.33
C THR A 37 10.58 -0.15 3.55
N PRO A 38 11.17 -0.23 2.36
CA PRO A 38 11.05 -1.45 1.56
C PRO A 38 11.69 -2.64 2.27
N ARG A 39 10.99 -3.74 2.28
CA ARG A 39 11.47 -4.96 2.92
C ARG A 39 11.61 -6.11 1.93
N ALA A 40 10.82 -6.10 0.87
CA ALA A 40 10.83 -7.17 -0.11
C ALA A 40 10.23 -6.68 -1.40
N MET A 41 10.55 -7.36 -2.50
CA MET A 41 9.96 -7.01 -3.77
C MET A 41 9.90 -8.24 -4.66
N GLY A 42 9.01 -8.23 -5.60
CA GLY A 42 8.87 -9.28 -6.58
C GLY A 42 8.36 -8.72 -7.89
N ILE A 43 8.55 -9.47 -8.96
CA ILE A 43 8.08 -9.07 -10.27
C ILE A 43 6.97 -10.02 -10.69
N SER A 44 5.87 -9.46 -11.16
CA SER A 44 4.75 -10.23 -11.68
C SER A 44 4.43 -9.68 -13.06
N GLY A 45 4.79 -10.42 -14.09
CA GLY A 45 4.64 -9.91 -15.46
C GLY A 45 5.48 -8.67 -15.65
N VAL A 46 4.82 -7.55 -15.91
CA VAL A 46 5.52 -6.29 -16.11
C VAL A 46 5.40 -5.37 -14.91
N GLN A 47 4.81 -5.88 -13.83
CA GLN A 47 4.58 -5.06 -12.64
C GLN A 47 5.54 -5.45 -11.53
N MET A 48 5.88 -4.49 -10.69
CA MET A 48 6.73 -4.72 -9.54
C MET A 48 5.88 -4.63 -8.28
N MET A 49 5.93 -5.67 -7.46
CA MET A 49 5.25 -5.67 -6.18
C MET A 49 6.28 -5.40 -5.09
N GLU A 50 5.92 -4.57 -4.12
CA GLU A 50 6.80 -4.28 -3.02
C GLU A 50 6.06 -4.39 -1.70
N VAL A 51 6.78 -4.80 -0.67
CA VAL A 51 6.28 -4.81 0.69
C VAL A 51 7.09 -3.80 1.48
N PHE A 52 6.40 -2.86 2.09
CA PHE A 52 7.01 -1.87 2.96
C PHE A 52 6.58 -2.18 4.38
N ALA A 53 7.44 -1.97 5.33
CA ALA A 53 7.08 -2.22 6.73
C ALA A 53 7.89 -1.33 7.66
N SER A 54 7.32 -1.10 8.83
CA SER A 54 7.99 -0.34 9.89
C SER A 54 8.44 -1.29 10.99
N ASP A 55 9.32 -0.83 11.84
CA ASP A 55 9.74 -1.62 12.99
C ASP A 55 8.59 -1.78 13.99
N ALA A 56 7.63 -0.87 13.96
CA ALA A 56 6.46 -0.97 14.82
C ALA A 56 5.44 -2.00 14.31
N GLY A 57 5.63 -2.52 13.12
CA GLY A 57 4.77 -3.59 12.62
C GLY A 57 3.71 -3.17 11.60
N THR A 58 3.67 -1.92 11.20
CA THR A 58 2.76 -1.53 10.12
C THR A 58 3.36 -1.94 8.80
N TRP A 59 2.51 -2.25 7.83
CA TRP A 59 3.00 -2.69 6.53
C TRP A 59 2.05 -2.27 5.42
N THR A 60 2.59 -2.17 4.22
CA THR A 60 1.85 -1.82 3.02
C THR A 60 2.40 -2.61 1.85
N ILE A 61 1.51 -3.12 1.01
CA ILE A 61 1.90 -3.78 -0.23
C ILE A 61 1.53 -2.86 -1.37
N THR A 62 2.45 -2.66 -2.28
CA THR A 62 2.24 -1.80 -3.44
C THR A 62 2.55 -2.55 -4.73
N VAL A 63 1.96 -2.08 -5.82
CA VAL A 63 2.24 -2.59 -7.15
C VAL A 63 2.56 -1.39 -8.02
N THR A 64 3.65 -1.46 -8.74
CA THR A 64 4.12 -0.37 -9.60
C THR A 64 4.12 -0.82 -11.05
N SER A 65 3.54 0.01 -11.91
CA SER A 65 3.48 -0.25 -13.34
C SER A 65 4.78 0.17 -14.02
N PRO A 66 4.98 -0.25 -15.27
CA PRO A 66 6.17 0.19 -16.02
C PRO A 66 6.27 1.69 -16.16
N GLU A 67 5.16 2.40 -16.08
CA GLU A 67 5.16 3.87 -16.18
C GLU A 67 5.57 4.53 -14.86
N GLY A 68 5.79 3.76 -13.83
CA GLY A 68 6.20 4.31 -12.55
C GLY A 68 5.06 4.73 -11.65
N VAL A 69 3.85 4.31 -11.95
CA VAL A 69 2.69 4.61 -11.10
C VAL A 69 2.56 3.49 -10.08
N THR A 70 2.55 3.86 -8.82
CA THR A 70 2.48 2.92 -7.71
C THR A 70 1.13 3.03 -7.02
N CYS A 71 0.47 1.90 -6.86
CA CYS A 71 -0.83 1.82 -6.21
C CYS A 71 -0.73 0.98 -4.94
N LEU A 72 -1.43 1.40 -3.89
CA LEU A 72 -1.49 0.64 -2.66
C LEU A 72 -2.52 -0.45 -2.81
N VAL A 73 -2.14 -1.66 -2.50
CA VAL A 73 -3.01 -2.82 -2.65
C VAL A 73 -3.56 -3.30 -1.32
N ALA A 74 -2.74 -3.25 -0.29
CA ALA A 74 -3.14 -3.74 1.03
C ALA A 74 -2.27 -3.11 2.09
N SER A 75 -2.76 -3.04 3.31
CA SER A 75 -1.98 -2.54 4.43
C SER A 75 -2.54 -3.12 5.72
N GLY A 76 -1.75 -3.09 6.77
CA GLY A 76 -2.17 -3.64 8.04
C GLY A 76 -1.12 -3.44 9.11
N GLY A 77 -1.23 -4.25 10.16
CA GLY A 77 -0.31 -4.21 11.28
C GLY A 77 0.24 -5.59 11.56
N SER A 78 1.01 -5.68 12.61
CA SER A 78 1.58 -6.94 13.07
C SER A 78 2.46 -7.63 12.04
N PHE A 79 3.21 -6.83 11.30
CA PHE A 79 4.12 -7.37 10.30
C PHE A 79 5.19 -8.23 10.98
N ARG A 80 5.45 -9.36 10.40
CA ARG A 80 6.54 -10.23 10.85
C ARG A 80 7.21 -10.84 9.64
N ALA A 81 8.52 -10.74 9.61
CA ALA A 81 9.28 -11.38 8.56
C ALA A 81 9.59 -12.81 8.98
N SER A 82 9.57 -13.72 8.03
CA SER A 82 9.96 -15.09 8.30
C SER A 82 11.45 -15.16 8.58
N PRO A 83 11.87 -15.89 9.60
CA PRO A 83 13.30 -16.02 9.86
C PRO A 83 13.99 -16.70 8.70
N GLN A 84 15.18 -16.27 8.42
CA GLN A 84 15.99 -16.88 7.39
C GLN A 84 16.29 -18.32 7.78
N GLY A 85 16.28 -19.18 6.79
CA GLY A 85 16.62 -20.56 7.02
C GLY A 85 15.48 -21.42 7.48
N VAL A 86 14.34 -20.87 7.73
CA VAL A 86 13.19 -21.68 8.06
C VAL A 86 12.76 -22.30 6.77
N ALA A 87 12.63 -23.57 6.79
CA ALA A 87 12.27 -24.28 5.63
C ALA A 87 10.92 -23.83 5.22
N GLY A 88 10.86 -23.41 4.14
CA GLY A 88 9.54 -22.85 3.81
C GLY A 88 9.25 -23.34 2.65
#